data_12d3383fc89c4f876745a69136a5e139
#
_entry.id   12d3383fc89c4f876745a69136a5e139
#
_cell.length_a   1.000
_cell.length_b   1.000
_cell.length_c   1.000
_cell.angle_alpha   90.00
_cell.angle_beta   90.00
_cell.angle_gamma   90.00
#
_symmetry.space_group_name_H-M   'P 1'
#
loop_
_entity.id
_entity.type
_entity.pdbx_description
1 polymer ?
#
loop_
_entity_poly.entity_id
_entity_poly.type
_entity_poly.pdbx_seq_one_letter_code
_entity_poly.pdbx_strand_id
1 'polypeptide(L)'
;MDSTWGAYSVRYYGLPASLTAVIVGLQPLLTALIAYFWLNESLTKMKMIGLIVGFIGIVLVVFEREISSDSLLGQIDLSYYIIGVLFCIASLFGISLGTLYQKKFCGDFDLLPGVCIQYAANGIFMGVLAFALETREVQWNTQFIFALGWLVLVLSIGAVLLLMWLIRQGEASGVASLFYLVPALVAIETWYLFDERFGGVAIFGIACCVIGVAMVLKTPAAASQRSQT
;
A
#
# COMPACT_ATOMS: atom_id res chain seq x y z
N MET A 1 23.42 18.12 16.76
CA MET A 1 22.56 17.02 17.24
C MET A 1 22.40 16.05 16.11
N ASP A 2 23.03 14.91 16.28
CA ASP A 2 23.61 14.10 15.20
C ASP A 2 22.61 13.45 14.25
N SER A 3 22.65 13.88 13.00
CA SER A 3 22.04 13.23 11.83
C SER A 3 22.54 11.80 11.57
N THR A 4 23.48 11.32 12.37
CA THR A 4 24.13 10.01 12.27
C THR A 4 23.21 8.84 12.66
N TRP A 5 22.29 9.02 13.61
CA TRP A 5 21.40 7.94 14.06
C TRP A 5 20.38 7.52 12.99
N GLY A 6 19.83 8.48 12.22
CA GLY A 6 18.95 8.17 11.09
C GLY A 6 19.65 7.39 9.98
N ALA A 7 20.91 7.74 9.68
CA ALA A 7 21.71 7.05 8.67
C ALA A 7 22.13 5.63 9.12
N TYR A 8 22.37 5.41 10.41
CA TYR A 8 22.72 4.09 10.93
C TYR A 8 21.55 3.11 10.93
N SER A 9 20.31 3.56 11.25
CA SER A 9 19.14 2.70 11.23
C SER A 9 18.73 2.26 9.82
N VAL A 10 18.85 3.15 8.84
CA VAL A 10 18.64 2.81 7.42
C VAL A 10 19.73 1.89 6.88
N ARG A 11 20.96 1.99 7.41
CA ARG A 11 22.11 1.21 6.97
C ARG A 11 22.09 -0.26 7.41
N TYR A 12 21.38 -0.59 8.50
CA TYR A 12 21.40 -1.93 9.10
C TYR A 12 20.17 -2.80 8.80
N TYR A 13 19.00 -2.23 8.46
CA TYR A 13 17.73 -2.99 8.39
C TYR A 13 16.84 -2.66 7.19
N GLY A 14 17.25 -1.79 6.27
CA GLY A 14 16.33 -1.25 5.26
C GLY A 14 16.59 -1.74 3.85
N LEU A 15 15.58 -2.37 3.25
CA LEU A 15 15.44 -2.35 1.81
C LEU A 15 15.36 -0.89 1.33
N PRO A 16 15.91 -0.57 0.15
CA PRO A 16 15.63 0.72 -0.49
C PRO A 16 14.12 0.96 -0.56
N ALA A 17 13.70 2.16 -0.16
CA ALA A 17 12.28 2.51 -0.17
C ALA A 17 11.64 2.33 -1.55
N SER A 18 12.40 2.55 -2.60
CA SER A 18 12.06 2.33 -3.99
C SER A 18 11.70 0.88 -4.29
N LEU A 19 12.54 -0.07 -3.87
CA LEU A 19 12.26 -1.49 -4.08
C LEU A 19 11.01 -1.92 -3.31
N THR A 20 10.88 -1.46 -2.06
CA THR A 20 9.68 -1.69 -1.24
C THR A 20 8.44 -1.15 -1.94
N ALA A 21 8.50 0.08 -2.49
CA ALA A 21 7.38 0.69 -3.21
C ALA A 21 7.00 -0.11 -4.47
N VAL A 22 7.96 -0.62 -5.22
CA VAL A 22 7.70 -1.47 -6.40
C VAL A 22 7.05 -2.80 -5.98
N ILE A 23 7.57 -3.46 -4.94
CA ILE A 23 6.99 -4.73 -4.45
C ILE A 23 5.56 -4.50 -3.95
N VAL A 24 5.32 -3.48 -3.13
CA VAL A 24 3.97 -3.13 -2.66
C VAL A 24 3.07 -2.70 -3.81
N GLY A 25 3.62 -2.04 -4.83
CA GLY A 25 2.91 -1.69 -6.06
C GLY A 25 2.35 -2.88 -6.84
N LEU A 26 2.82 -4.11 -6.59
CA LEU A 26 2.22 -5.33 -7.13
C LEU A 26 0.90 -5.73 -6.44
N GLN A 27 0.55 -5.10 -5.30
CA GLN A 27 -0.64 -5.46 -4.51
C GLN A 27 -1.94 -5.49 -5.34
N PRO A 28 -2.28 -4.49 -6.17
CA PRO A 28 -3.52 -4.55 -6.94
C PRO A 28 -3.55 -5.70 -7.96
N LEU A 29 -2.39 -6.02 -8.58
CA LEU A 29 -2.27 -7.16 -9.48
C LEU A 29 -2.47 -8.49 -8.75
N LEU A 30 -1.81 -8.66 -7.60
CA LEU A 30 -1.94 -9.86 -6.78
C LEU A 30 -3.37 -10.01 -6.23
N THR A 31 -3.96 -8.92 -5.74
CA THR A 31 -5.34 -8.90 -5.23
C THR A 31 -6.32 -9.28 -6.33
N ALA A 32 -6.17 -8.73 -7.55
CA ALA A 32 -7.03 -9.06 -8.69
C ALA A 32 -6.90 -10.53 -9.09
N LEU A 33 -5.67 -11.06 -9.11
CA LEU A 33 -5.42 -12.46 -9.44
C LEU A 33 -6.06 -13.41 -8.41
N ILE A 34 -5.87 -13.15 -7.13
CA ILE A 34 -6.47 -13.96 -6.06
C ILE A 34 -8.00 -13.81 -6.06
N ALA A 35 -8.53 -12.60 -6.27
CA ALA A 35 -9.97 -12.34 -6.36
C ALA A 35 -10.61 -13.12 -7.52
N TYR A 36 -9.94 -13.22 -8.64
CA TYR A 36 -10.38 -14.03 -9.78
C TYR A 36 -10.56 -15.50 -9.40
N PHE A 37 -9.58 -16.10 -8.70
CA PHE A 37 -9.65 -17.52 -8.32
C PHE A 37 -10.52 -17.79 -7.08
N TRP A 38 -10.54 -16.90 -6.12
CA TRP A 38 -11.17 -17.15 -4.81
C TRP A 38 -12.57 -16.55 -4.65
N LEU A 39 -12.82 -15.39 -5.27
CA LEU A 39 -14.11 -14.70 -5.23
C LEU A 39 -14.88 -14.82 -6.54
N ASN A 40 -14.32 -15.46 -7.57
CA ASN A 40 -14.88 -15.52 -8.92
C ASN A 40 -15.17 -14.12 -9.51
N GLU A 41 -14.35 -13.13 -9.16
CA GLU A 41 -14.42 -11.81 -9.76
C GLU A 41 -14.04 -11.87 -11.24
N SER A 42 -14.73 -11.09 -12.07
CA SER A 42 -14.43 -11.06 -13.50
C SER A 42 -13.11 -10.31 -13.77
N LEU A 43 -12.12 -11.00 -14.29
CA LEU A 43 -10.86 -10.41 -14.73
C LEU A 43 -10.89 -10.19 -16.24
N THR A 44 -11.50 -9.10 -16.67
CA THR A 44 -11.56 -8.75 -18.09
C THR A 44 -10.20 -8.31 -18.61
N LYS A 45 -9.98 -8.43 -19.93
CA LYS A 45 -8.73 -7.96 -20.57
C LYS A 45 -8.45 -6.49 -20.27
N MET A 46 -9.49 -5.67 -20.23
CA MET A 46 -9.37 -4.24 -19.93
C MET A 46 -8.89 -3.97 -18.50
N LYS A 47 -9.40 -4.72 -17.51
CA LYS A 47 -8.92 -4.66 -16.13
C LYS A 47 -7.46 -5.06 -16.03
N MET A 48 -7.07 -6.16 -16.68
CA MET A 48 -5.69 -6.64 -16.67
C MET A 48 -4.74 -5.60 -17.28
N ILE A 49 -5.10 -5.04 -18.44
CA ILE A 49 -4.29 -3.98 -19.08
C ILE A 49 -4.18 -2.76 -18.16
N GLY A 50 -5.30 -2.33 -17.56
CA GLY A 50 -5.31 -1.20 -16.62
C GLY A 50 -4.40 -1.42 -15.42
N LEU A 51 -4.42 -2.62 -14.82
CA LEU A 51 -3.54 -2.99 -13.71
C LEU A 51 -2.05 -2.99 -14.11
N ILE A 52 -1.74 -3.52 -15.29
CA ILE A 52 -0.35 -3.55 -15.81
C ILE A 52 0.12 -2.12 -16.11
N VAL A 53 -0.69 -1.29 -16.74
CA VAL A 53 -0.36 0.12 -17.03
C VAL A 53 -0.14 0.90 -15.73
N GLY A 54 -1.01 0.70 -14.72
CA GLY A 54 -0.83 1.33 -13.41
C GLY A 54 0.46 0.88 -12.71
N PHE A 55 0.79 -0.40 -12.77
CA PHE A 55 2.05 -0.90 -12.22
C PHE A 55 3.28 -0.33 -12.92
N ILE A 56 3.27 -0.27 -14.26
CA ILE A 56 4.34 0.38 -15.04
C ILE A 56 4.48 1.85 -14.61
N GLY A 57 3.35 2.53 -14.37
CA GLY A 57 3.36 3.91 -13.85
C GLY A 57 4.12 4.05 -12.53
N ILE A 58 3.87 3.16 -11.55
CA ILE A 58 4.60 3.15 -10.28
C ILE A 58 6.10 2.92 -10.50
N VAL A 59 6.46 1.93 -11.33
CA VAL A 59 7.88 1.64 -11.63
C VAL A 59 8.58 2.86 -12.22
N LEU A 60 7.94 3.59 -13.12
CA LEU A 60 8.52 4.81 -13.73
C LEU A 60 8.73 5.93 -12.71
N VAL A 61 7.75 6.18 -11.84
CA VAL A 61 7.86 7.20 -10.77
C VAL A 61 9.00 6.86 -9.81
N VAL A 62 9.07 5.60 -9.38
CA VAL A 62 10.10 5.13 -8.46
C VAL A 62 11.48 5.17 -9.09
N PHE A 63 11.59 4.77 -10.36
CA PHE A 63 12.86 4.75 -11.10
C PHE A 63 13.46 6.14 -11.27
N GLU A 64 12.66 7.15 -11.59
CA GLU A 64 13.15 8.52 -11.69
C GLU A 64 13.67 9.04 -10.35
N ARG A 65 12.97 8.72 -9.26
CA ARG A 65 13.38 9.13 -7.92
C ARG A 65 14.71 8.51 -7.51
N GLU A 66 14.95 7.26 -7.88
CA GLU A 66 16.24 6.57 -7.62
C GLU A 66 17.41 7.16 -8.41
N ILE A 67 17.20 7.52 -9.67
CA ILE A 67 18.25 8.15 -10.49
C ILE A 67 18.65 9.51 -9.92
N SER A 68 17.67 10.23 -9.33
CA SER A 68 17.90 11.55 -8.73
C SER A 68 18.54 11.47 -7.34
N SER A 69 18.54 10.31 -6.71
CA SER A 69 19.15 10.06 -5.39
C SER A 69 20.45 9.29 -5.59
N ASP A 70 21.57 9.77 -5.00
CA ASP A 70 22.78 8.97 -4.93
C ASP A 70 22.51 7.65 -4.21
N SER A 71 22.27 6.61 -4.98
CA SER A 71 21.80 5.32 -4.49
C SER A 71 22.89 4.62 -3.65
N LEU A 72 22.56 4.39 -2.37
CA LEU A 72 23.38 3.69 -1.38
C LEU A 72 23.44 2.15 -1.59
N LEU A 73 23.13 1.65 -2.80
CA LEU A 73 23.04 0.23 -3.11
C LEU A 73 24.37 -0.55 -2.89
N GLY A 74 25.50 0.14 -2.72
CA GLY A 74 26.82 -0.49 -2.57
C GLY A 74 27.19 -1.00 -1.18
N GLN A 75 26.33 -0.87 -0.15
CA GLN A 75 26.70 -1.14 1.25
C GLN A 75 25.72 -2.03 2.03
N ILE A 76 24.77 -2.68 1.38
CA ILE A 76 23.79 -3.55 2.06
C ILE A 76 24.31 -4.99 2.06
N ASP A 77 24.36 -5.61 3.24
CA ASP A 77 24.65 -7.04 3.36
C ASP A 77 23.55 -7.86 2.66
N LEU A 78 23.97 -8.77 1.77
CA LEU A 78 23.07 -9.59 0.97
C LEU A 78 22.06 -10.37 1.83
N SER A 79 22.44 -10.78 3.03
CA SER A 79 21.58 -11.52 3.95
C SER A 79 20.39 -10.67 4.41
N TYR A 80 20.65 -9.43 4.83
CA TYR A 80 19.59 -8.48 5.24
C TYR A 80 18.70 -8.08 4.08
N TYR A 81 19.28 -7.92 2.88
CA TYR A 81 18.54 -7.63 1.67
C TYR A 81 17.53 -8.73 1.34
N ILE A 82 17.94 -10.00 1.34
CA ILE A 82 17.07 -11.15 1.07
C ILE A 82 15.96 -11.25 2.13
N ILE A 83 16.30 -11.11 3.41
CA ILE A 83 15.32 -11.14 4.50
C ILE A 83 14.29 -10.03 4.33
N GLY A 84 14.71 -8.81 4.02
CA GLY A 84 13.82 -7.68 3.79
C GLY A 84 12.87 -7.92 2.59
N VAL A 85 13.37 -8.46 1.48
CA VAL A 85 12.54 -8.82 0.32
C VAL A 85 11.50 -9.89 0.69
N LEU A 86 11.89 -10.91 1.45
CA LEU A 86 10.97 -11.95 1.92
C LEU A 86 9.86 -11.37 2.82
N PHE A 87 10.20 -10.46 3.72
CA PHE A 87 9.19 -9.77 4.55
C PHE A 87 8.25 -8.89 3.72
N CYS A 88 8.76 -8.19 2.71
CA CYS A 88 7.91 -7.41 1.79
C CYS A 88 6.95 -8.29 1.01
N ILE A 89 7.42 -9.42 0.50
CA ILE A 89 6.59 -10.39 -0.22
C ILE A 89 5.54 -10.99 0.73
N ALA A 90 5.92 -11.39 1.93
CA ALA A 90 4.99 -11.90 2.93
C ALA A 90 3.92 -10.86 3.31
N SER A 91 4.31 -9.60 3.48
CA SER A 91 3.40 -8.49 3.74
C SER A 91 2.43 -8.26 2.57
N LEU A 92 2.93 -8.31 1.32
CA LEU A 92 2.12 -8.19 0.12
C LEU A 92 1.01 -9.26 0.06
N PHE A 93 1.37 -10.53 0.31
CA PHE A 93 0.39 -11.61 0.42
C PHE A 93 -0.57 -11.39 1.59
N GLY A 94 -0.06 -10.99 2.75
CA GLY A 94 -0.87 -10.73 3.95
C GLY A 94 -1.94 -9.66 3.70
N ILE A 95 -1.56 -8.53 3.11
CA ILE A 95 -2.50 -7.45 2.79
C ILE A 95 -3.53 -7.90 1.75
N SER A 96 -3.08 -8.56 0.66
CA SER A 96 -3.98 -9.03 -0.41
C SER A 96 -4.97 -10.07 0.09
N LEU A 97 -4.51 -11.08 0.82
CA LEU A 97 -5.36 -12.11 1.41
C LEU A 97 -6.30 -11.54 2.49
N GLY A 98 -5.80 -10.64 3.34
CA GLY A 98 -6.61 -9.99 4.37
C GLY A 98 -7.76 -9.18 3.78
N THR A 99 -7.52 -8.41 2.72
CA THR A 99 -8.54 -7.65 2.00
C THR A 99 -9.62 -8.57 1.42
N LEU A 100 -9.21 -9.67 0.79
CA LEU A 100 -10.15 -10.62 0.18
C LEU A 100 -10.89 -11.46 1.23
N TYR A 101 -10.24 -11.82 2.33
CA TYR A 101 -10.87 -12.48 3.47
C TYR A 101 -11.96 -11.58 4.07
N GLN A 102 -11.65 -10.32 4.29
CA GLN A 102 -12.59 -9.33 4.78
C GLN A 102 -13.82 -9.21 3.86
N LYS A 103 -13.60 -9.13 2.55
CA LYS A 103 -14.68 -9.09 1.56
C LYS A 103 -15.54 -10.33 1.60
N LYS A 104 -14.93 -11.52 1.68
CA LYS A 104 -15.64 -12.80 1.58
C LYS A 104 -16.43 -13.16 2.83
N PHE A 105 -15.85 -12.91 4.01
CA PHE A 105 -16.38 -13.42 5.28
C PHE A 105 -16.91 -12.35 6.22
N CYS A 106 -16.56 -11.08 6.02
CA CYS A 106 -16.97 -10.00 6.92
C CYS A 106 -17.95 -9.03 6.27
N GLY A 107 -18.57 -9.41 5.14
CA GLY A 107 -19.51 -8.55 4.41
C GLY A 107 -20.74 -8.17 5.22
N ASP A 108 -21.26 -9.09 6.03
CA ASP A 108 -22.50 -8.93 6.81
C ASP A 108 -22.30 -8.35 8.21
N PHE A 109 -21.04 -8.21 8.66
CA PHE A 109 -20.73 -7.62 9.96
C PHE A 109 -20.79 -6.09 9.91
N ASP A 110 -21.25 -5.45 10.98
CA ASP A 110 -21.15 -4.00 11.11
C ASP A 110 -19.69 -3.54 11.04
N LEU A 111 -19.46 -2.47 10.27
CA LEU A 111 -18.09 -1.99 10.01
C LEU A 111 -17.35 -1.59 11.30
N LEU A 112 -18.03 -0.80 12.13
CA LEU A 112 -17.44 -0.27 13.36
C LEU A 112 -17.01 -1.35 14.36
N PRO A 113 -17.88 -2.29 14.77
CA PRO A 113 -17.48 -3.40 15.63
C PRO A 113 -16.37 -4.26 15.02
N GLY A 114 -16.42 -4.53 13.71
CA GLY A 114 -15.39 -5.29 13.01
C GLY A 114 -14.02 -4.63 13.09
N VAL A 115 -13.95 -3.32 12.85
CA VAL A 115 -12.71 -2.53 12.96
C VAL A 115 -12.21 -2.49 14.41
N CYS A 116 -13.10 -2.31 15.39
CA CYS A 116 -12.71 -2.30 16.81
C CYS A 116 -12.08 -3.64 17.24
N ILE A 117 -12.67 -4.77 16.85
CA ILE A 117 -12.12 -6.09 17.16
C ILE A 117 -10.76 -6.29 16.50
N GLN A 118 -10.64 -5.89 15.23
CA GLN A 118 -9.39 -6.00 14.48
C GLN A 118 -8.27 -5.16 15.10
N TYR A 119 -8.56 -3.91 15.49
CA TYR A 119 -7.58 -3.06 16.17
C TYR A 119 -7.25 -3.53 17.57
N ALA A 120 -8.22 -4.05 18.32
CA ALA A 120 -7.97 -4.61 19.64
C ALA A 120 -7.03 -5.84 19.56
N ALA A 121 -7.32 -6.76 18.64
CA ALA A 121 -6.47 -7.93 18.43
C ALA A 121 -5.05 -7.56 17.99
N ASN A 122 -4.93 -6.63 17.03
CA ASN A 122 -3.63 -6.15 16.57
C ASN A 122 -2.89 -5.36 17.68
N GLY A 123 -3.60 -4.54 18.44
CA GLY A 123 -3.03 -3.79 19.56
C GLY A 123 -2.47 -4.70 20.65
N ILE A 124 -3.17 -5.79 20.99
CA ILE A 124 -2.68 -6.80 21.95
C ILE A 124 -1.43 -7.48 21.39
N PHE A 125 -1.47 -7.93 20.13
CA PHE A 125 -0.34 -8.61 19.49
C PHE A 125 0.89 -7.71 19.40
N MET A 126 0.73 -6.48 18.89
CA MET A 126 1.83 -5.51 18.80
C MET A 126 2.30 -5.03 20.17
N GLY A 127 1.39 -4.90 21.13
CA GLY A 127 1.74 -4.58 22.52
C GLY A 127 2.67 -5.65 23.12
N VAL A 128 2.36 -6.92 22.97
CA VAL A 128 3.22 -8.02 23.44
C VAL A 128 4.59 -7.98 22.77
N LEU A 129 4.64 -7.76 21.45
CA LEU A 129 5.91 -7.63 20.73
C LEU A 129 6.74 -6.43 21.20
N ALA A 130 6.11 -5.26 21.37
CA ALA A 130 6.78 -4.06 21.85
C ALA A 130 7.34 -4.25 23.27
N PHE A 131 6.58 -4.92 24.15
CA PHE A 131 7.08 -5.25 25.49
C PHE A 131 8.25 -6.21 25.48
N ALA A 132 8.30 -7.14 24.51
CA ALA A 132 9.35 -8.15 24.42
C ALA A 132 10.62 -7.68 23.71
N LEU A 133 10.49 -6.80 22.69
CA LEU A 133 11.56 -6.51 21.75
C LEU A 133 12.04 -5.05 21.76
N GLU A 134 11.23 -4.08 22.26
CA GLU A 134 11.55 -2.67 22.19
C GLU A 134 12.02 -2.09 23.52
N THR A 135 12.86 -1.05 23.45
CA THR A 135 13.38 -0.29 24.62
C THR A 135 12.31 0.59 25.25
N ARG A 136 11.20 0.86 24.54
CA ARG A 136 10.06 1.68 25.00
C ARG A 136 10.40 3.13 25.33
N GLU A 137 11.51 3.64 24.82
CA GLU A 137 11.89 5.05 24.97
C GLU A 137 11.15 5.88 23.92
N VAL A 138 10.15 6.63 24.34
CA VAL A 138 9.35 7.48 23.47
C VAL A 138 9.61 8.94 23.82
N GLN A 139 10.04 9.74 22.84
CA GLN A 139 10.19 11.18 23.00
C GLN A 139 8.84 11.88 22.74
N TRP A 140 8.13 12.20 23.79
CA TRP A 140 6.84 12.90 23.75
C TRP A 140 7.03 14.38 23.44
N ASN A 141 7.20 14.74 22.17
CA ASN A 141 7.21 16.13 21.71
C ASN A 141 5.91 16.47 20.99
N THR A 142 5.65 17.76 20.80
CA THR A 142 4.41 18.25 20.15
C THR A 142 4.24 17.70 18.74
N GLN A 143 5.33 17.55 17.98
CA GLN A 143 5.30 17.02 16.62
C GLN A 143 4.88 15.55 16.62
N PHE A 144 5.42 14.75 17.55
CA PHE A 144 5.06 13.34 17.69
C PHE A 144 3.58 13.16 18.07
N ILE A 145 3.09 13.96 19.05
CA ILE A 145 1.69 13.90 19.48
C ILE A 145 0.75 14.27 18.33
N PHE A 146 1.08 15.34 17.58
CA PHE A 146 0.29 15.75 16.42
C PHE A 146 0.29 14.67 15.33
N ALA A 147 1.46 14.14 14.96
CA ALA A 147 1.59 13.08 13.96
C ALA A 147 0.84 11.80 14.37
N LEU A 148 0.96 11.39 15.64
CA LEU A 148 0.24 10.23 16.18
C LEU A 148 -1.27 10.46 16.16
N GLY A 149 -1.75 11.63 16.57
CA GLY A 149 -3.16 11.99 16.51
C GLY A 149 -3.70 11.96 15.09
N TRP A 150 -2.96 12.51 14.13
CA TRP A 150 -3.31 12.46 12.71
C TRP A 150 -3.38 11.02 12.18
N LEU A 151 -2.37 10.20 12.46
CA LEU A 151 -2.33 8.79 12.05
C LEU A 151 -3.51 8.00 12.64
N VAL A 152 -3.86 8.22 13.90
CA VAL A 152 -4.97 7.50 14.54
C VAL A 152 -6.32 7.98 14.02
N LEU A 153 -6.59 9.28 14.00
CA LEU A 153 -7.92 9.80 13.69
C LEU A 153 -8.20 9.76 12.19
N VAL A 154 -7.26 10.18 11.36
CA VAL A 154 -7.48 10.31 9.92
C VAL A 154 -7.21 9.00 9.19
N LEU A 155 -6.05 8.38 9.43
CA LEU A 155 -5.70 7.15 8.72
C LEU A 155 -6.36 5.91 9.33
N SER A 156 -6.23 5.68 10.65
CA SER A 156 -6.72 4.44 11.24
C SER A 156 -8.24 4.40 11.33
N ILE A 157 -8.89 5.50 11.67
CA ILE A 157 -10.36 5.54 11.75
C ILE A 157 -10.96 5.93 10.39
N GLY A 158 -10.59 7.08 9.86
CA GLY A 158 -11.22 7.65 8.66
C GLY A 158 -10.93 6.82 7.41
N ALA A 159 -9.67 6.64 7.05
CA ALA A 159 -9.30 5.99 5.81
C ALA A 159 -9.61 4.48 5.82
N VAL A 160 -9.43 3.79 6.97
CA VAL A 160 -9.73 2.35 7.06
C VAL A 160 -11.23 2.08 6.99
N LEU A 161 -12.08 2.88 7.65
CA LEU A 161 -13.53 2.75 7.52
C LEU A 161 -13.99 3.01 6.09
N LEU A 162 -13.45 4.03 5.43
CA LEU A 162 -13.73 4.33 4.03
C LEU A 162 -13.30 3.17 3.12
N LEU A 163 -12.10 2.63 3.32
CA LEU A 163 -11.59 1.49 2.56
C LEU A 163 -12.50 0.27 2.71
N MET A 164 -12.90 -0.07 3.94
CA MET A 164 -13.80 -1.19 4.20
C MET A 164 -15.17 -0.99 3.57
N TRP A 165 -15.69 0.22 3.63
CA TRP A 165 -16.94 0.57 2.97
C TRP A 165 -16.83 0.39 1.45
N LEU A 166 -15.74 0.86 0.83
CA LEU A 166 -15.49 0.69 -0.60
C LEU A 166 -15.38 -0.78 -1.01
N ILE A 167 -14.68 -1.61 -0.21
CA ILE A 167 -14.55 -3.05 -0.46
C ILE A 167 -15.92 -3.75 -0.46
N ARG A 168 -16.85 -3.31 0.38
CA ARG A 168 -18.21 -3.85 0.41
C ARG A 168 -19.04 -3.42 -0.79
N GLN A 169 -18.86 -2.20 -1.28
CA GLN A 169 -19.64 -1.63 -2.38
C GLN A 169 -19.15 -2.09 -3.77
N GLY A 170 -17.88 -2.48 -3.88
CA GLY A 170 -17.24 -2.76 -5.15
C GLY A 170 -16.53 -4.11 -5.24
N GLU A 171 -15.89 -4.34 -6.36
CA GLU A 171 -14.96 -5.46 -6.52
C GLU A 171 -13.64 -5.16 -5.81
N ALA A 172 -13.05 -6.17 -5.15
CA ALA A 172 -11.79 -6.01 -4.44
C ALA A 172 -10.64 -5.56 -5.36
N SER A 173 -10.62 -6.06 -6.60
CA SER A 173 -9.64 -5.66 -7.61
C SER A 173 -9.76 -4.18 -8.00
N GLY A 174 -11.01 -3.66 -8.10
CA GLY A 174 -11.26 -2.25 -8.38
C GLY A 174 -10.79 -1.36 -7.25
N VAL A 175 -11.14 -1.70 -6.01
CA VAL A 175 -10.69 -0.94 -4.82
C VAL A 175 -9.18 -0.99 -4.66
N ALA A 176 -8.56 -2.16 -4.84
CA ALA A 176 -7.10 -2.30 -4.77
C ALA A 176 -6.38 -1.44 -5.83
N SER A 177 -6.95 -1.29 -7.04
CA SER A 177 -6.36 -0.45 -8.08
C SER A 177 -6.22 1.02 -7.68
N LEU A 178 -7.05 1.53 -6.75
CA LEU A 178 -6.96 2.91 -6.24
C LEU A 178 -5.61 3.20 -5.57
N PHE A 179 -4.92 2.17 -5.06
CA PHE A 179 -3.58 2.35 -4.52
C PHE A 179 -2.55 2.84 -5.55
N TYR A 180 -2.82 2.63 -6.84
CA TYR A 180 -1.98 3.23 -7.90
C TYR A 180 -2.10 4.76 -7.99
N LEU A 181 -3.12 5.36 -7.38
CA LEU A 181 -3.21 6.83 -7.28
C LEU A 181 -2.31 7.42 -6.18
N VAL A 182 -1.85 6.60 -5.23
CA VAL A 182 -1.01 7.08 -4.12
C VAL A 182 0.24 7.80 -4.62
N PRO A 183 1.03 7.27 -5.58
CA PRO A 183 2.18 8.02 -6.11
C PRO A 183 1.80 9.36 -6.74
N ALA A 184 0.65 9.42 -7.42
CA ALA A 184 0.17 10.66 -8.03
C ALA A 184 -0.21 11.71 -6.97
N LEU A 185 -0.88 11.28 -5.90
CA LEU A 185 -1.27 12.16 -4.80
C LEU A 185 -0.05 12.64 -4.01
N VAL A 186 0.88 11.73 -3.71
CA VAL A 186 2.16 12.08 -3.05
C VAL A 186 2.96 13.06 -3.90
N ALA A 187 3.00 12.88 -5.22
CA ALA A 187 3.69 13.81 -6.12
C ALA A 187 3.07 15.21 -6.06
N ILE A 188 1.74 15.33 -6.06
CA ILE A 188 1.06 16.63 -5.91
C ILE A 188 1.37 17.27 -4.55
N GLU A 189 1.35 16.46 -3.49
CA GLU A 189 1.63 16.91 -2.13
C GLU A 189 3.08 17.40 -1.98
N THR A 190 4.06 16.65 -2.48
CA THR A 190 5.48 17.04 -2.40
C THR A 190 5.80 18.24 -3.28
N TRP A 191 5.16 18.36 -4.44
CA TRP A 191 5.27 19.57 -5.25
C TRP A 191 4.74 20.80 -4.51
N TYR A 192 3.59 20.69 -3.85
CA TYR A 192 2.96 21.81 -3.16
C TYR A 192 3.65 22.20 -1.84
N LEU A 193 4.09 21.20 -1.05
CA LEU A 193 4.65 21.43 0.28
C LEU A 193 6.17 21.64 0.28
N PHE A 194 6.88 21.02 -0.66
CA PHE A 194 8.34 20.98 -0.68
C PHE A 194 8.93 21.61 -1.95
N ASP A 195 8.10 22.18 -2.84
CA ASP A 195 8.52 22.73 -4.14
C ASP A 195 9.36 21.72 -4.97
N GLU A 196 9.10 20.43 -4.79
CA GLU A 196 9.80 19.34 -5.44
C GLU A 196 9.37 19.27 -6.91
N ARG A 197 10.33 19.31 -7.85
CA ARG A 197 10.04 19.24 -9.27
C ARG A 197 10.23 17.81 -9.76
N PHE A 198 9.20 17.31 -10.44
CA PHE A 198 9.25 15.99 -11.08
C PHE A 198 9.76 16.15 -12.52
N GLY A 199 10.62 15.24 -12.94
CA GLY A 199 11.03 15.15 -14.34
C GLY A 199 9.95 14.53 -15.22
N GLY A 200 10.23 14.47 -16.50
CA GLY A 200 9.27 14.01 -17.51
C GLY A 200 8.84 12.55 -17.33
N VAL A 201 9.74 11.70 -16.84
CA VAL A 201 9.47 10.26 -16.64
C VAL A 201 8.48 10.04 -15.50
N ALA A 202 8.62 10.76 -14.36
CA ALA A 202 7.67 10.67 -13.26
C ALA A 202 6.29 11.19 -13.66
N ILE A 203 6.22 12.31 -14.38
CA ILE A 203 4.94 12.85 -14.88
C ILE A 203 4.25 11.84 -15.79
N PHE A 204 4.99 11.20 -16.70
CA PHE A 204 4.45 10.15 -17.56
C PHE A 204 4.01 8.92 -16.72
N GLY A 205 4.79 8.53 -15.72
CA GLY A 205 4.43 7.46 -14.77
C GLY A 205 3.13 7.75 -14.01
N ILE A 206 2.97 8.98 -13.51
CA ILE A 206 1.73 9.44 -12.85
C ILE A 206 0.54 9.35 -13.81
N ALA A 207 0.69 9.79 -15.06
CA ALA A 207 -0.36 9.67 -16.07
C ALA A 207 -0.75 8.20 -16.32
N CYS A 208 0.23 7.29 -16.40
CA CYS A 208 -0.01 5.85 -16.50
C CYS A 208 -0.79 5.30 -15.29
N CYS A 209 -0.47 5.72 -14.06
CA CYS A 209 -1.20 5.33 -12.85
C CYS A 209 -2.69 5.75 -12.95
N VAL A 210 -2.95 7.00 -13.30
CA VAL A 210 -4.31 7.54 -13.40
C VAL A 210 -5.10 6.83 -14.52
N ILE A 211 -4.50 6.63 -15.68
CA ILE A 211 -5.12 5.92 -16.82
C ILE A 211 -5.40 4.47 -16.42
N GLY A 212 -4.44 3.78 -15.80
CA GLY A 212 -4.59 2.40 -15.35
C GLY A 212 -5.79 2.24 -14.40
N VAL A 213 -5.90 3.09 -13.39
CA VAL A 213 -7.04 3.10 -12.46
C VAL A 213 -8.36 3.38 -13.19
N ALA A 214 -8.38 4.38 -14.07
CA ALA A 214 -9.58 4.72 -14.83
C ALA A 214 -10.06 3.56 -15.72
N MET A 215 -9.14 2.80 -16.31
CA MET A 215 -9.46 1.60 -17.10
C MET A 215 -10.06 0.49 -16.23
N VAL A 216 -9.52 0.26 -15.04
CA VAL A 216 -10.05 -0.76 -14.10
C VAL A 216 -11.45 -0.38 -13.63
N LEU A 217 -11.66 0.86 -13.19
CA LEU A 217 -12.93 1.32 -12.61
C LEU A 217 -14.05 1.45 -13.65
N LYS A 218 -13.72 1.85 -14.89
CA LYS A 218 -14.72 1.97 -15.98
C LYS A 218 -15.16 0.62 -16.54
N THR A 219 -14.45 -0.46 -16.25
CA THR A 219 -14.82 -1.78 -16.74
C THR A 219 -15.95 -2.33 -15.89
N PRO A 220 -17.18 -2.51 -16.43
CA PRO A 220 -18.31 -3.01 -15.66
C PRO A 220 -17.96 -4.39 -15.06
N ALA A 221 -18.44 -4.64 -13.83
CA ALA A 221 -18.50 -5.98 -13.30
C ALA A 221 -19.27 -6.83 -14.30
N ALA A 222 -18.59 -7.68 -15.08
CA ALA A 222 -19.27 -8.60 -15.98
C ALA A 222 -20.15 -9.50 -15.10
N ALA A 223 -21.46 -9.35 -15.26
CA ALA A 223 -22.49 -9.90 -14.42
C ALA A 223 -22.18 -11.33 -13.94
N SER A 224 -21.94 -11.46 -12.65
CA SER A 224 -22.00 -12.70 -11.88
C SER A 224 -23.47 -13.23 -11.83
N GLN A 225 -24.32 -12.89 -12.79
CA GLN A 225 -25.73 -13.26 -12.87
C GLN A 225 -26.00 -14.47 -13.77
N ARG A 226 -25.03 -15.33 -14.07
CA ARG A 226 -25.26 -16.53 -14.89
C ARG A 226 -25.13 -17.87 -14.14
N SER A 227 -25.40 -17.91 -12.85
CA SER A 227 -25.45 -19.22 -12.16
C SER A 227 -26.53 -19.28 -11.06
N GLN A 228 -27.70 -18.68 -11.29
CA GLN A 228 -28.91 -18.96 -10.52
C GLN A 228 -30.11 -19.17 -11.48
N THR A 229 -29.93 -20.08 -12.43
CA THR A 229 -31.04 -20.75 -13.14
C THR A 229 -30.69 -22.22 -13.23
#